data_c98bf08cd90d4583bc68addc783853ed
#
_entry.id   c98bf08cd90d4583bc68addc783853ed
#
_cell.length_a   1.000
_cell.length_b   1.000
_cell.length_c   1.000
_cell.angle_alpha   90.00
_cell.angle_beta   90.00
_cell.angle_gamma   90.00
#
_symmetry.space_group_name_H-M   'P 1'
#
loop_
_entity.id
_entity.type
_entity.pdbx_description
1 polymer ?
#
loop_
_entity_poly.entity_id
_entity_poly.type
_entity_poly.pdbx_seq_one_letter_code
_entity_poly.pdbx_strand_id
1 'polypeptide(L)'
;MYRMKLHNALLGSAAIAVGVTGAGAAQAQQTPAGTSVNNQATVNYEVGGNPASASSNVATFVVDKKVNLAVAEVGGAPTQTALSATDQVTTFTVTNLTNSVQDFRLEADQQLVSIPLLGTDNFNMNNLRVFVDSNGNGTYDAGVDVATYIDELAPDATVTVFIVGNTPSTPGAETAIVSLNAVVATGGSGGALGADLVASSILVADSPTTVETVFADDGGLLDGLRNGQSRAFDAYHISTAVVTMTKSATVISDPINLLLNPHPIPGAVVEYCMRVANAGPGTASNIVLTDAVPANSTFVPGSIAVGTSGILGACILLGTSEDDNNTGGDETDLYGGSFDGTTVRATLPTVSALTSMSIAFRVTVN
;
A
#
# COMPACT_ATOMS: atom_id res chain seq x y z
N MET A 1 51.73 36.28 -60.62
CA MET A 1 50.54 36.89 -60.01
C MET A 1 49.31 36.18 -60.49
N TYR A 2 48.83 35.10 -59.75
CA TYR A 2 47.64 34.37 -60.10
C TYR A 2 46.54 34.72 -59.06
N ARG A 3 45.45 35.27 -59.53
CA ARG A 3 44.29 35.62 -58.68
C ARG A 3 43.35 34.40 -58.63
N MET A 4 43.16 33.87 -57.44
CA MET A 4 42.17 32.86 -57.14
C MET A 4 40.80 33.50 -56.91
N LYS A 5 39.78 33.14 -57.71
CA LYS A 5 38.40 33.56 -57.52
C LYS A 5 37.72 32.61 -56.51
N LEU A 6 37.30 33.17 -55.39
CA LEU A 6 36.38 32.48 -54.45
C LEU A 6 34.97 32.48 -55.04
N HIS A 7 34.35 31.32 -55.13
CA HIS A 7 32.93 31.17 -55.39
C HIS A 7 32.22 30.99 -54.03
N ASN A 8 31.36 31.98 -53.67
CA ASN A 8 30.44 31.86 -52.53
C ASN A 8 29.30 30.94 -52.91
N ALA A 9 29.20 29.78 -52.21
CA ALA A 9 28.00 28.98 -52.24
C ALA A 9 27.05 29.45 -51.12
N LEU A 10 25.87 29.93 -51.47
CA LEU A 10 24.77 30.17 -50.53
C LEU A 10 24.24 28.88 -50.00
N LEU A 11 24.39 28.64 -48.71
CA LEU A 11 23.68 27.61 -47.99
C LEU A 11 22.30 28.13 -47.55
N GLY A 12 21.26 27.67 -48.22
CA GLY A 12 19.88 27.93 -47.80
C GLY A 12 19.54 27.13 -46.55
N SER A 13 19.28 27.83 -45.46
CA SER A 13 18.79 27.21 -44.23
C SER A 13 17.30 26.88 -44.36
N ALA A 14 16.95 25.60 -44.50
CA ALA A 14 15.59 25.13 -44.35
C ALA A 14 15.31 24.98 -42.85
N ALA A 15 14.47 25.83 -42.27
CA ALA A 15 13.96 25.67 -40.91
C ALA A 15 12.90 24.57 -40.91
N ILE A 16 13.25 23.43 -40.34
CA ILE A 16 12.26 22.34 -40.02
C ILE A 16 11.64 22.69 -38.67
N ALA A 17 10.37 23.07 -38.67
CA ALA A 17 9.57 23.20 -37.46
C ALA A 17 9.24 21.77 -36.95
N VAL A 18 9.97 21.32 -35.94
CA VAL A 18 9.65 20.10 -35.22
C VAL A 18 8.54 20.42 -34.22
N GLY A 19 7.30 19.99 -34.51
CA GLY A 19 6.22 19.96 -33.54
C GLY A 19 6.54 18.95 -32.47
N VAL A 20 6.80 19.41 -31.25
CA VAL A 20 6.93 18.54 -30.08
C VAL A 20 5.52 18.11 -29.67
N THR A 21 5.01 17.02 -30.23
CA THR A 21 3.95 16.24 -29.59
C THR A 21 4.63 15.43 -28.50
N GLY A 22 4.14 15.53 -27.25
CA GLY A 22 4.67 14.79 -26.10
C GLY A 22 4.60 13.29 -26.34
N ALA A 23 5.68 12.73 -26.89
CA ALA A 23 5.92 11.30 -26.89
C ALA A 23 6.49 10.99 -25.50
N GLY A 24 5.74 10.22 -24.69
CA GLY A 24 6.34 9.48 -23.57
C GLY A 24 7.61 8.82 -24.08
N ALA A 25 8.66 8.80 -23.26
CA ALA A 25 9.93 8.18 -23.63
C ALA A 25 9.67 6.75 -24.09
N ALA A 26 9.68 6.51 -25.41
CA ALA A 26 9.69 5.17 -25.95
C ALA A 26 11.03 4.57 -25.50
N GLN A 27 10.99 3.66 -24.53
CA GLN A 27 12.11 2.79 -24.22
C GLN A 27 12.47 2.07 -25.52
N ALA A 28 13.74 2.06 -25.90
CA ALA A 28 14.17 1.31 -27.08
C ALA A 28 13.87 -0.16 -26.79
N GLN A 29 12.90 -0.71 -27.50
CA GLN A 29 12.50 -2.13 -27.36
C GLN A 29 13.75 -2.99 -27.54
N GLN A 30 13.99 -3.90 -26.60
CA GLN A 30 15.13 -4.81 -26.66
C GLN A 30 15.02 -5.70 -27.92
N THR A 31 16.14 -6.04 -28.52
CA THR A 31 16.13 -6.99 -29.66
C THR A 31 15.58 -8.33 -29.18
N PRO A 32 14.52 -8.87 -29.80
CA PRO A 32 13.93 -10.14 -29.37
C PRO A 32 14.89 -11.29 -29.40
N ALA A 33 14.81 -12.18 -28.41
CA ALA A 33 15.52 -13.44 -28.40
C ALA A 33 15.21 -14.26 -29.68
N GLY A 34 16.19 -14.94 -30.25
CA GLY A 34 16.06 -15.67 -31.49
C GLY A 34 16.23 -14.83 -32.77
N THR A 35 16.41 -13.51 -32.65
CA THR A 35 16.68 -12.64 -33.80
C THR A 35 18.06 -12.96 -34.40
N SER A 36 18.13 -13.31 -35.69
CA SER A 36 19.39 -13.49 -36.41
C SER A 36 19.95 -12.13 -36.83
N VAL A 37 21.22 -11.89 -36.46
CA VAL A 37 21.98 -10.72 -36.87
C VAL A 37 23.02 -11.13 -37.87
N ASN A 38 22.95 -10.58 -39.08
CA ASN A 38 23.82 -10.92 -40.20
C ASN A 38 24.70 -9.72 -40.54
N ASN A 39 25.98 -9.98 -40.79
CA ASN A 39 26.94 -8.97 -41.25
C ASN A 39 27.81 -9.51 -42.41
N GLN A 40 27.99 -8.70 -43.46
CA GLN A 40 28.83 -8.98 -44.58
C GLN A 40 29.68 -7.77 -44.94
N ALA A 41 30.98 -7.96 -45.15
CA ALA A 41 31.88 -6.90 -45.56
C ALA A 41 32.12 -6.97 -47.10
N THR A 42 32.36 -5.81 -47.71
CA THR A 42 32.76 -5.68 -49.10
C THR A 42 34.09 -4.94 -49.19
N VAL A 43 35.03 -5.45 -49.99
CA VAL A 43 36.25 -4.77 -50.32
C VAL A 43 36.22 -4.35 -51.80
N ASN A 44 36.53 -3.08 -52.05
CA ASN A 44 36.74 -2.53 -53.41
C ASN A 44 38.22 -2.37 -53.64
N TYR A 45 38.69 -2.79 -54.80
CA TYR A 45 40.11 -2.72 -55.19
C TYR A 45 40.23 -2.50 -56.69
N GLU A 46 41.46 -2.31 -57.20
CA GLU A 46 41.74 -2.19 -58.62
C GLU A 46 42.76 -3.24 -59.08
N VAL A 47 42.55 -3.73 -60.24
CA VAL A 47 43.48 -4.65 -60.93
C VAL A 47 43.88 -4.10 -62.29
N GLY A 48 45.10 -3.67 -62.45
CA GLY A 48 45.55 -3.04 -63.68
C GLY A 48 44.83 -1.77 -64.07
N GLY A 49 44.34 -0.99 -63.08
CA GLY A 49 43.55 0.22 -63.28
C GLY A 49 42.05 -0.01 -63.51
N ASN A 50 41.57 -1.26 -63.43
CA ASN A 50 40.15 -1.61 -63.54
C ASN A 50 39.55 -1.87 -62.15
N PRO A 51 38.41 -1.21 -61.78
CA PRO A 51 37.72 -1.46 -60.51
C PRO A 51 37.25 -2.89 -60.41
N ALA A 52 37.40 -3.48 -59.23
CA ALA A 52 36.91 -4.79 -58.86
C ALA A 52 36.39 -4.75 -57.43
N SER A 53 35.50 -5.68 -57.05
CA SER A 53 35.00 -5.82 -55.70
C SER A 53 34.90 -7.31 -55.31
N ALA A 54 35.05 -7.58 -54.03
CA ALA A 54 34.78 -8.90 -53.47
C ALA A 54 34.02 -8.75 -52.14
N SER A 55 33.06 -9.66 -51.89
CA SER A 55 32.31 -9.69 -50.63
C SER A 55 32.81 -10.87 -49.77
N SER A 56 32.81 -10.68 -48.47
CA SER A 56 33.09 -11.75 -47.50
C SER A 56 31.92 -12.76 -47.49
N ASN A 57 32.10 -13.86 -46.77
CA ASN A 57 30.98 -14.64 -46.24
C ASN A 57 30.13 -13.78 -45.34
N VAL A 58 28.87 -14.19 -45.12
CA VAL A 58 27.98 -13.61 -44.10
C VAL A 58 28.39 -14.21 -42.74
N ALA A 59 28.68 -13.35 -41.77
CA ALA A 59 28.82 -13.73 -40.37
C ALA A 59 27.45 -13.56 -39.70
N THR A 60 26.97 -14.61 -39.03
CA THR A 60 25.64 -14.64 -38.40
C THR A 60 25.77 -15.02 -36.94
N PHE A 61 25.01 -14.35 -36.08
CA PHE A 61 24.74 -14.83 -34.72
C PHE A 61 23.24 -14.64 -34.38
N VAL A 62 22.78 -15.41 -33.39
CA VAL A 62 21.41 -15.35 -32.89
C VAL A 62 21.42 -14.66 -31.53
N VAL A 63 20.44 -13.74 -31.30
CA VAL A 63 20.32 -13.00 -30.04
C VAL A 63 19.80 -13.94 -28.95
N ASP A 64 20.49 -13.98 -27.84
CA ASP A 64 20.13 -14.78 -26.67
C ASP A 64 18.94 -14.23 -25.89
N LYS A 65 18.36 -15.10 -25.06
CA LYS A 65 17.31 -14.72 -24.10
C LYS A 65 17.96 -14.10 -22.86
N LYS A 66 17.80 -12.78 -22.68
CA LYS A 66 18.16 -12.06 -21.47
C LYS A 66 16.99 -12.09 -20.52
N VAL A 67 17.00 -12.93 -19.52
CA VAL A 67 15.94 -13.04 -18.50
C VAL A 67 16.12 -11.97 -17.45
N ASN A 68 15.10 -11.13 -17.29
CA ASN A 68 15.02 -10.15 -16.22
C ASN A 68 13.55 -9.88 -15.89
N LEU A 69 13.25 -9.57 -14.63
CA LEU A 69 11.91 -9.26 -14.13
C LEU A 69 12.01 -8.33 -12.93
N ALA A 70 10.90 -7.70 -12.60
CA ALA A 70 10.78 -6.90 -11.38
C ALA A 70 9.44 -7.15 -10.74
N VAL A 71 9.43 -7.35 -9.41
CA VAL A 71 8.24 -7.33 -8.57
C VAL A 71 8.29 -6.08 -7.70
N ALA A 72 7.19 -5.35 -7.62
CA ALA A 72 7.07 -4.17 -6.78
C ALA A 72 5.75 -4.18 -6.02
N GLU A 73 5.77 -3.72 -4.78
CA GLU A 73 4.56 -3.47 -3.99
C GLU A 73 3.92 -2.16 -4.42
N VAL A 74 2.59 -2.08 -4.35
CA VAL A 74 1.79 -0.91 -4.74
C VAL A 74 1.15 -0.30 -3.50
N GLY A 75 1.51 0.95 -3.20
CA GLY A 75 0.92 1.69 -2.08
C GLY A 75 1.94 2.27 -1.11
N GLY A 76 3.03 1.57 -0.87
CA GLY A 76 4.16 2.02 -0.04
C GLY A 76 3.85 2.06 1.47
N ALA A 77 2.70 1.53 1.90
CA ALA A 77 2.29 1.46 3.30
C ALA A 77 1.55 0.15 3.58
N PRO A 78 1.71 -0.45 4.77
CA PRO A 78 1.05 -1.69 5.13
C PRO A 78 -0.48 -1.64 4.99
N THR A 79 -1.05 -2.74 4.52
CA THR A 79 -2.49 -2.91 4.38
C THR A 79 -3.17 -2.94 5.76
N GLN A 80 -4.03 -1.96 6.05
CA GLN A 80 -4.76 -1.89 7.32
C GLN A 80 -5.94 -2.85 7.32
N THR A 81 -6.07 -3.62 8.39
CA THR A 81 -7.13 -4.63 8.54
C THR A 81 -7.62 -4.74 9.99
N ALA A 82 -8.58 -5.64 10.25
CA ALA A 82 -9.10 -5.95 11.57
C ALA A 82 -8.94 -7.45 11.89
N LEU A 83 -9.11 -7.84 13.16
CA LEU A 83 -9.19 -9.26 13.54
C LEU A 83 -10.39 -9.94 12.86
N SER A 84 -10.23 -11.20 12.47
CA SER A 84 -11.26 -12.01 11.81
C SER A 84 -11.79 -11.44 10.49
N ALA A 85 -11.08 -10.54 9.85
CA ALA A 85 -11.44 -10.04 8.53
C ALA A 85 -11.10 -11.08 7.46
N THR A 86 -11.96 -11.22 6.46
CA THR A 86 -11.79 -12.14 5.33
C THR A 86 -11.38 -11.39 4.07
N ASP A 87 -10.68 -12.08 3.18
CA ASP A 87 -10.29 -11.62 1.85
C ASP A 87 -9.61 -10.24 1.87
N GLN A 88 -8.68 -10.07 2.79
CA GLN A 88 -7.85 -8.87 2.85
C GLN A 88 -6.81 -8.91 1.73
N VAL A 89 -6.63 -7.81 1.03
CA VAL A 89 -5.87 -7.74 -0.22
C VAL A 89 -4.67 -6.82 -0.07
N THR A 90 -3.48 -7.29 -0.46
CA THR A 90 -2.33 -6.43 -0.76
C THR A 90 -1.95 -6.59 -2.22
N THR A 91 -1.45 -5.51 -2.82
CA THR A 91 -1.30 -5.38 -4.28
C THR A 91 0.15 -5.26 -4.67
N PHE A 92 0.52 -5.98 -5.72
CA PHE A 92 1.83 -5.97 -6.32
C PHE A 92 1.74 -5.79 -7.83
N THR A 93 2.87 -5.48 -8.44
CA THR A 93 3.06 -5.52 -9.89
C THR A 93 4.19 -6.44 -10.24
N VAL A 94 4.05 -7.17 -11.36
CA VAL A 94 5.11 -7.97 -11.99
C VAL A 94 5.37 -7.41 -13.37
N THR A 95 6.62 -7.06 -13.66
CA THR A 95 7.05 -6.53 -14.95
C THR A 95 7.99 -7.52 -15.62
N ASN A 96 7.70 -7.88 -16.87
CA ASN A 96 8.60 -8.69 -17.70
C ASN A 96 9.66 -7.79 -18.35
N LEU A 97 10.89 -7.85 -17.88
CA LEU A 97 12.05 -7.15 -18.44
C LEU A 97 12.92 -8.06 -19.32
N THR A 98 12.40 -9.24 -19.67
CA THR A 98 13.02 -10.21 -20.59
C THR A 98 12.79 -9.76 -22.03
N ASN A 99 13.72 -10.04 -22.93
CA ASN A 99 13.58 -9.74 -24.36
C ASN A 99 12.73 -10.78 -25.14
N SER A 100 11.80 -11.44 -24.45
CA SER A 100 10.82 -12.38 -25.04
C SER A 100 9.60 -12.50 -24.14
N VAL A 101 8.48 -12.99 -24.69
CA VAL A 101 7.28 -13.33 -23.94
C VAL A 101 7.62 -14.42 -22.93
N GLN A 102 7.13 -14.28 -21.70
CA GLN A 102 7.36 -15.23 -20.60
C GLN A 102 6.10 -15.46 -19.78
N ASP A 103 6.02 -16.64 -19.21
CA ASP A 103 5.12 -16.92 -18.08
C ASP A 103 5.83 -16.62 -16.76
N PHE A 104 5.03 -16.43 -15.70
CA PHE A 104 5.57 -16.29 -14.36
C PHE A 104 4.76 -17.13 -13.38
N ARG A 105 5.45 -18.03 -12.70
CA ARG A 105 4.91 -18.73 -11.54
C ARG A 105 4.93 -17.79 -10.35
N LEU A 106 3.80 -17.68 -9.65
CA LEU A 106 3.62 -16.78 -8.53
C LEU A 106 3.53 -17.55 -7.22
N GLU A 107 4.21 -17.05 -6.20
CA GLU A 107 4.20 -17.61 -4.85
C GLU A 107 3.92 -16.49 -3.84
N ALA A 108 2.91 -16.72 -3.00
CA ALA A 108 2.64 -15.85 -1.86
C ALA A 108 3.20 -16.51 -0.60
N ASP A 109 4.23 -15.90 -0.01
CA ASP A 109 4.95 -16.43 1.14
C ASP A 109 4.66 -15.64 2.41
N GLN A 110 4.56 -16.36 3.54
CA GLN A 110 4.57 -15.78 4.88
C GLN A 110 6.01 -15.59 5.34
N GLN A 111 6.30 -14.45 5.93
CA GLN A 111 7.66 -14.14 6.37
C GLN A 111 7.73 -14.10 7.90
N LEU A 112 8.75 -14.71 8.48
CA LEU A 112 9.04 -14.69 9.93
C LEU A 112 10.22 -13.73 10.20
N VAL A 113 10.13 -12.50 9.73
CA VAL A 113 11.22 -11.52 9.79
C VAL A 113 10.72 -10.15 10.20
N SER A 114 11.62 -9.33 10.74
CA SER A 114 11.38 -7.89 10.89
C SER A 114 11.93 -7.18 9.67
N ILE A 115 11.09 -6.41 9.00
CA ILE A 115 11.48 -5.60 7.86
C ILE A 115 11.31 -4.13 8.24
N PRO A 116 12.36 -3.28 8.11
CA PRO A 116 12.22 -1.85 8.32
C PRO A 116 11.03 -1.28 7.55
N LEU A 117 10.23 -0.42 8.18
CA LEU A 117 8.99 0.18 7.69
C LEU A 117 7.75 -0.74 7.68
N LEU A 118 7.90 -2.07 7.62
CA LEU A 118 6.78 -3.01 7.68
C LEU A 118 6.51 -3.51 9.11
N GLY A 119 7.49 -3.43 10.01
CA GLY A 119 7.35 -3.84 11.41
C GLY A 119 7.94 -5.23 11.70
N THR A 120 7.51 -5.81 12.82
CA THR A 120 7.92 -7.15 13.26
C THR A 120 6.76 -8.11 13.06
N ASP A 121 6.99 -9.15 12.28
CA ASP A 121 6.02 -10.21 12.05
C ASP A 121 5.67 -10.93 13.35
N ASN A 122 4.39 -11.02 13.70
CA ASN A 122 3.94 -11.71 14.90
C ASN A 122 2.70 -12.60 14.71
N PHE A 123 2.17 -12.68 13.48
CA PHE A 123 1.15 -13.65 13.12
C PHE A 123 1.20 -14.01 11.64
N ASN A 124 0.54 -15.10 11.26
CA ASN A 124 0.37 -15.52 9.87
C ASN A 124 -1.06 -15.29 9.40
N MET A 125 -1.21 -14.84 8.15
CA MET A 125 -2.49 -14.82 7.46
C MET A 125 -3.01 -16.25 7.25
N ASN A 126 -4.29 -16.47 7.46
CA ASN A 126 -4.95 -17.73 7.12
C ASN A 126 -5.35 -17.73 5.65
N ASN A 127 -5.30 -18.90 5.00
CA ASN A 127 -5.75 -19.08 3.61
C ASN A 127 -5.12 -18.04 2.65
N LEU A 128 -3.79 -17.89 2.72
CA LEU A 128 -3.05 -16.99 1.83
C LEU A 128 -3.09 -17.53 0.39
N ARG A 129 -3.46 -16.67 -0.56
CA ARG A 129 -3.66 -16.99 -1.97
C ARG A 129 -3.07 -15.88 -2.83
N VAL A 130 -2.71 -16.21 -4.07
CA VAL A 130 -2.27 -15.24 -5.07
C VAL A 130 -3.20 -15.27 -6.28
N PHE A 131 -3.51 -14.11 -6.83
CA PHE A 131 -4.34 -13.94 -8.02
C PHE A 131 -3.79 -12.85 -8.93
N VAL A 132 -3.98 -13.03 -10.23
CA VAL A 132 -3.65 -12.03 -11.25
C VAL A 132 -4.89 -11.19 -11.52
N ASP A 133 -4.74 -9.88 -11.63
CA ASP A 133 -5.78 -8.96 -12.09
C ASP A 133 -6.13 -9.27 -13.54
N SER A 134 -7.16 -10.09 -13.72
CA SER A 134 -7.53 -10.65 -15.02
C SER A 134 -8.29 -9.66 -15.91
N ASN A 135 -8.93 -8.65 -15.30
CA ASN A 135 -9.70 -7.63 -16.02
C ASN A 135 -8.97 -6.27 -16.13
N GLY A 136 -7.81 -6.12 -15.47
CA GLY A 136 -6.95 -4.94 -15.56
C GLY A 136 -7.51 -3.70 -14.88
N ASN A 137 -8.38 -3.85 -13.87
CA ASN A 137 -9.04 -2.73 -13.19
C ASN A 137 -8.29 -2.25 -11.92
N GLY A 138 -7.26 -2.97 -11.48
CA GLY A 138 -6.44 -2.65 -10.31
C GLY A 138 -7.10 -2.98 -8.97
N THR A 139 -8.22 -3.69 -8.96
CA THR A 139 -8.97 -4.09 -7.76
C THR A 139 -9.23 -5.60 -7.80
N TYR A 140 -9.07 -6.28 -6.67
CA TYR A 140 -9.37 -7.70 -6.60
C TYR A 140 -10.87 -7.96 -6.68
N ASP A 141 -11.29 -8.69 -7.69
CA ASP A 141 -12.67 -9.10 -7.95
C ASP A 141 -12.81 -10.62 -7.77
N ALA A 142 -13.36 -11.05 -6.64
CA ALA A 142 -13.56 -12.46 -6.35
C ALA A 142 -14.42 -13.15 -7.42
N GLY A 143 -13.91 -14.23 -8.01
CA GLY A 143 -14.58 -14.97 -9.10
C GLY A 143 -14.31 -14.44 -10.52
N VAL A 144 -13.67 -13.28 -10.66
CA VAL A 144 -13.13 -12.76 -11.92
C VAL A 144 -11.63 -12.98 -11.97
N ASP A 145 -10.93 -12.54 -10.91
CA ASP A 145 -9.49 -12.72 -10.74
C ASP A 145 -9.23 -14.12 -10.19
N VAL A 146 -9.12 -15.09 -11.06
CA VAL A 146 -8.97 -16.51 -10.71
C VAL A 146 -7.65 -17.11 -11.15
N ALA A 147 -6.90 -16.43 -12.03
CA ALA A 147 -5.60 -16.88 -12.49
C ALA A 147 -4.57 -16.78 -11.36
N THR A 148 -3.79 -17.85 -11.16
CA THR A 148 -2.78 -17.97 -10.10
C THR A 148 -1.34 -17.94 -10.61
N TYR A 149 -1.17 -17.72 -11.89
CA TYR A 149 0.11 -17.49 -12.56
C TYR A 149 -0.11 -16.48 -13.70
N ILE A 150 0.98 -15.86 -14.17
CA ILE A 150 0.92 -14.94 -15.31
C ILE A 150 1.21 -15.75 -16.59
N ASP A 151 0.30 -15.65 -17.56
CA ASP A 151 0.35 -16.33 -18.84
C ASP A 151 0.76 -15.34 -19.94
N GLU A 152 1.81 -15.64 -20.71
CA GLU A 152 2.23 -14.91 -21.91
C GLU A 152 2.43 -13.39 -21.73
N LEU A 153 3.12 -12.96 -20.67
CA LEU A 153 3.42 -11.54 -20.49
C LEU A 153 4.46 -11.08 -21.52
N ALA A 154 4.08 -10.08 -22.31
CA ALA A 154 4.96 -9.50 -23.33
C ALA A 154 6.17 -8.78 -22.71
N PRO A 155 7.30 -8.63 -23.46
CA PRO A 155 8.40 -7.77 -23.04
C PRO A 155 7.95 -6.37 -22.67
N ASP A 156 8.52 -5.82 -21.61
CA ASP A 156 8.23 -4.49 -21.03
C ASP A 156 6.77 -4.30 -20.52
N ALA A 157 5.95 -5.34 -20.56
CA ALA A 157 4.60 -5.30 -20.00
C ALA A 157 4.61 -5.52 -18.48
N THR A 158 3.64 -4.90 -17.82
CA THR A 158 3.40 -5.03 -16.38
C THR A 158 1.97 -5.50 -16.13
N VAL A 159 1.79 -6.37 -15.15
CA VAL A 159 0.49 -6.85 -14.70
C VAL A 159 0.36 -6.71 -13.18
N THR A 160 -0.84 -6.42 -12.71
CA THR A 160 -1.17 -6.36 -11.29
C THR A 160 -1.43 -7.75 -10.73
N VAL A 161 -0.95 -7.99 -9.50
CA VAL A 161 -1.09 -9.27 -8.77
C VAL A 161 -1.55 -8.97 -7.36
N PHE A 162 -2.50 -9.75 -6.87
CA PHE A 162 -3.05 -9.63 -5.52
C PHE A 162 -2.62 -10.80 -4.65
N ILE A 163 -2.16 -10.52 -3.42
CA ILE A 163 -2.12 -11.51 -2.35
C ILE A 163 -3.36 -11.29 -1.49
N VAL A 164 -4.13 -12.36 -1.29
CA VAL A 164 -5.40 -12.33 -0.58
C VAL A 164 -5.34 -13.31 0.58
N GLY A 165 -5.71 -12.87 1.78
CA GLY A 165 -5.69 -13.71 2.96
C GLY A 165 -6.73 -13.30 4.00
N ASN A 166 -6.88 -14.11 5.03
CA ASN A 166 -7.78 -13.85 6.16
C ASN A 166 -6.95 -13.60 7.42
N THR A 167 -7.34 -12.60 8.22
CA THR A 167 -6.71 -12.38 9.50
C THR A 167 -7.21 -13.37 10.57
N PRO A 168 -6.38 -13.74 11.57
CA PRO A 168 -6.81 -14.59 12.67
C PRO A 168 -7.76 -13.84 13.61
N SER A 169 -8.43 -14.61 14.47
CA SER A 169 -9.22 -14.07 15.59
C SER A 169 -8.39 -13.93 16.88
N THR A 170 -7.10 -14.22 16.84
CA THR A 170 -6.22 -14.24 18.01
C THR A 170 -5.91 -12.84 18.51
N PRO A 171 -6.25 -12.48 19.77
CA PRO A 171 -5.84 -11.21 20.36
C PRO A 171 -4.32 -11.05 20.39
N GLY A 172 -3.85 -9.84 20.13
CA GLY A 172 -2.41 -9.52 20.12
C GLY A 172 -1.72 -9.78 18.75
N ALA A 173 -2.46 -10.24 17.74
CA ALA A 173 -1.99 -10.23 16.36
C ALA A 173 -1.93 -8.77 15.87
N GLU A 174 -0.78 -8.31 15.42
CA GLU A 174 -0.55 -6.91 15.02
C GLU A 174 -0.03 -6.78 13.59
N THR A 175 0.94 -7.60 13.20
CA THR A 175 1.60 -7.51 11.90
C THR A 175 1.84 -8.88 11.31
N ALA A 176 1.40 -9.09 10.06
CA ALA A 176 1.78 -10.23 9.23
C ALA A 176 2.53 -9.74 7.99
N ILE A 177 3.79 -10.13 7.85
CA ILE A 177 4.59 -9.79 6.68
C ILE A 177 4.43 -10.89 5.64
N VAL A 178 4.11 -10.49 4.42
CA VAL A 178 3.98 -11.38 3.27
C VAL A 178 4.88 -10.91 2.14
N SER A 179 5.20 -11.81 1.23
CA SER A 179 5.89 -11.45 0.01
C SER A 179 5.28 -12.12 -1.21
N LEU A 180 5.30 -11.41 -2.33
CA LEU A 180 5.12 -11.99 -3.64
C LEU A 180 6.49 -12.35 -4.21
N ASN A 181 6.68 -13.62 -4.54
CA ASN A 181 7.82 -14.10 -5.33
C ASN A 181 7.32 -14.50 -6.73
N ALA A 182 7.90 -13.90 -7.76
CA ALA A 182 7.66 -14.30 -9.15
C ALA A 182 8.87 -15.04 -9.68
N VAL A 183 8.65 -16.22 -10.27
CA VAL A 183 9.67 -17.06 -10.90
C VAL A 183 9.40 -17.12 -12.39
N VAL A 184 10.39 -16.75 -13.20
CA VAL A 184 10.24 -16.75 -14.66
C VAL A 184 10.11 -18.17 -15.19
N ALA A 185 9.12 -18.37 -16.05
CA ALA A 185 8.85 -19.65 -16.73
C ALA A 185 8.81 -19.47 -18.25
N THR A 186 8.83 -20.56 -18.96
CA THR A 186 8.83 -20.56 -20.44
C THR A 186 7.46 -20.12 -20.95
N GLY A 187 7.39 -19.02 -21.71
CA GLY A 187 6.20 -18.57 -22.44
C GLY A 187 6.17 -19.13 -23.87
N GLY A 188 5.12 -18.80 -24.62
CA GLY A 188 4.88 -19.19 -26.00
C GLY A 188 3.85 -20.32 -26.16
N SER A 189 3.10 -20.65 -25.10
CA SER A 189 2.06 -21.66 -25.10
C SER A 189 0.88 -21.22 -24.22
N GLY A 190 0.09 -20.26 -24.67
CA GLY A 190 -1.01 -19.69 -23.91
C GLY A 190 -1.97 -20.72 -23.30
N GLY A 191 -2.43 -20.45 -22.08
CA GLY A 191 -3.38 -21.27 -21.33
C GLY A 191 -2.76 -22.35 -20.44
N ALA A 192 -1.42 -22.42 -20.33
CA ALA A 192 -0.73 -23.33 -19.43
C ALA A 192 0.60 -22.74 -18.98
N LEU A 193 0.87 -22.76 -17.68
CA LEU A 193 2.16 -22.34 -17.13
C LEU A 193 3.29 -23.21 -17.68
N GLY A 194 4.30 -22.58 -18.28
CA GLY A 194 5.51 -23.26 -18.73
C GLY A 194 6.40 -23.74 -17.59
N ALA A 195 7.44 -24.48 -17.94
CA ALA A 195 8.47 -24.88 -16.98
C ALA A 195 9.32 -23.68 -16.55
N ASP A 196 9.77 -23.64 -15.30
CA ASP A 196 10.71 -22.64 -14.80
C ASP A 196 11.95 -22.61 -15.69
N LEU A 197 12.40 -21.42 -16.06
CA LEU A 197 13.59 -21.25 -16.87
C LEU A 197 14.85 -21.64 -16.08
N VAL A 198 15.81 -22.18 -16.83
CA VAL A 198 17.12 -22.52 -16.30
C VAL A 198 18.18 -21.77 -17.10
N ALA A 199 19.11 -21.13 -16.41
CA ALA A 199 20.23 -20.45 -17.07
C ALA A 199 21.13 -21.45 -17.85
N SER A 200 21.57 -21.02 -19.02
CA SER A 200 22.63 -21.74 -19.75
C SER A 200 23.92 -21.79 -18.92
N SER A 201 24.66 -22.89 -19.02
CA SER A 201 25.87 -23.07 -18.22
C SER A 201 26.98 -22.06 -18.62
N ILE A 202 27.50 -21.34 -17.64
CA ILE A 202 28.63 -20.41 -17.81
C ILE A 202 29.95 -21.14 -18.18
N LEU A 203 29.97 -22.47 -18.11
CA LEU A 203 31.14 -23.29 -18.46
C LEU A 203 31.11 -23.79 -19.92
N VAL A 204 30.02 -23.53 -20.63
CA VAL A 204 29.87 -23.88 -22.05
C VAL A 204 30.07 -22.60 -22.87
N ALA A 205 30.87 -22.67 -23.92
CA ALA A 205 31.09 -21.54 -24.81
C ALA A 205 29.77 -21.19 -25.55
N ASP A 206 29.57 -19.93 -25.82
CA ASP A 206 28.44 -19.41 -26.60
C ASP A 206 28.34 -20.12 -27.95
N SER A 207 27.13 -20.43 -28.37
CA SER A 207 26.81 -20.98 -29.68
C SER A 207 26.15 -19.93 -30.56
N PRO A 208 26.77 -19.44 -31.62
CA PRO A 208 26.18 -18.37 -32.43
C PRO A 208 24.90 -18.79 -33.20
N THR A 209 24.48 -20.04 -33.10
CA THR A 209 23.34 -20.61 -33.85
C THR A 209 22.17 -21.03 -32.97
N THR A 210 22.31 -21.01 -31.66
CA THR A 210 21.28 -21.41 -30.69
C THR A 210 20.95 -20.25 -29.76
N VAL A 211 19.71 -20.19 -29.28
CA VAL A 211 19.30 -19.22 -28.25
C VAL A 211 19.69 -19.79 -26.89
N GLU A 212 20.53 -19.08 -26.19
CA GLU A 212 20.89 -19.40 -24.81
C GLU A 212 20.10 -18.54 -23.82
N THR A 213 20.03 -18.99 -22.56
CA THR A 213 19.27 -18.28 -21.49
C THR A 213 20.26 -17.69 -20.51
N VAL A 214 20.28 -16.36 -20.41
CA VAL A 214 21.17 -15.59 -19.53
C VAL A 214 20.33 -14.86 -18.50
N PHE A 215 20.51 -15.19 -17.23
CA PHE A 215 19.84 -14.49 -16.15
C PHE A 215 20.54 -13.17 -15.83
N ALA A 216 19.77 -12.09 -15.78
CA ALA A 216 20.24 -10.72 -15.58
C ALA A 216 19.40 -9.95 -14.56
N ASP A 217 18.58 -10.67 -13.79
CA ASP A 217 17.79 -10.15 -12.68
C ASP A 217 18.70 -9.68 -11.53
N ASP A 218 18.30 -8.61 -10.88
CA ASP A 218 18.97 -8.07 -9.70
C ASP A 218 18.54 -8.86 -8.46
N GLY A 219 19.46 -9.03 -7.51
CA GLY A 219 19.12 -9.57 -6.20
C GLY A 219 18.44 -8.54 -5.31
N GLY A 220 17.65 -9.02 -4.35
CA GLY A 220 16.91 -8.22 -3.39
C GLY A 220 16.96 -8.75 -1.97
N LEU A 221 16.11 -8.22 -1.11
CA LEU A 221 15.95 -8.76 0.23
C LEU A 221 15.33 -10.16 0.13
N LEU A 222 16.02 -11.17 0.68
CA LEU A 222 15.66 -12.58 0.61
C LEU A 222 15.51 -13.12 -0.83
N ASP A 223 16.20 -12.49 -1.76
CA ASP A 223 16.23 -12.87 -3.16
C ASP A 223 17.66 -12.91 -3.70
N GLY A 224 17.98 -13.93 -4.47
CA GLY A 224 19.30 -14.14 -5.04
C GLY A 224 19.53 -13.34 -6.32
N LEU A 225 20.78 -12.96 -6.57
CA LEU A 225 21.18 -12.34 -7.83
C LEU A 225 21.21 -13.38 -8.97
N ARG A 226 20.62 -13.06 -10.12
CA ARG A 226 20.66 -13.89 -11.35
C ARG A 226 20.12 -15.31 -11.13
N ASN A 227 18.96 -15.39 -10.49
CA ASN A 227 18.30 -16.66 -10.18
C ASN A 227 16.97 -16.84 -10.94
N GLY A 228 16.58 -15.87 -11.78
CA GLY A 228 15.33 -15.87 -12.53
C GLY A 228 14.10 -15.61 -11.67
N GLN A 229 14.27 -14.91 -10.55
CA GLN A 229 13.22 -14.57 -9.61
C GLN A 229 13.29 -13.10 -9.25
N SER A 230 12.18 -12.58 -8.71
CA SER A 230 12.13 -11.27 -8.07
C SER A 230 11.06 -11.29 -6.98
N ARG A 231 11.33 -10.60 -5.88
CA ARG A 231 10.50 -10.62 -4.68
C ARG A 231 10.25 -9.21 -4.16
N ALA A 232 9.00 -8.94 -3.77
CA ALA A 232 8.64 -7.74 -3.02
C ALA A 232 7.82 -8.10 -1.77
N PHE A 233 7.78 -7.19 -0.79
CA PHE A 233 7.18 -7.39 0.51
C PHE A 233 6.11 -6.36 0.78
N ASP A 234 5.06 -6.77 1.50
CA ASP A 234 4.11 -5.91 2.18
C ASP A 234 3.71 -6.53 3.52
N ALA A 235 2.93 -5.81 4.32
CA ALA A 235 2.41 -6.30 5.58
C ALA A 235 0.91 -6.01 5.73
N TYR A 236 0.21 -6.92 6.42
CA TYR A 236 -1.11 -6.65 6.97
C TYR A 236 -0.95 -6.16 8.40
N HIS A 237 -1.46 -4.96 8.70
CA HIS A 237 -1.49 -4.41 10.06
C HIS A 237 -2.89 -4.49 10.63
N ILE A 238 -3.04 -5.18 11.77
CA ILE A 238 -4.29 -5.21 12.53
C ILE A 238 -4.33 -3.99 13.44
N SER A 239 -5.18 -3.03 13.10
CA SER A 239 -5.43 -1.85 13.91
C SER A 239 -6.47 -2.15 14.99
N THR A 240 -6.05 -2.21 16.25
CA THR A 240 -6.92 -2.40 17.40
C THR A 240 -7.05 -1.12 18.21
N ALA A 241 -8.30 -0.78 18.61
CA ALA A 241 -8.53 0.23 19.62
C ALA A 241 -8.32 -0.35 21.02
N VAL A 242 -7.61 0.37 21.88
CA VAL A 242 -7.45 0.04 23.31
C VAL A 242 -8.13 1.12 24.13
N VAL A 243 -9.40 0.90 24.44
CA VAL A 243 -10.23 1.90 25.11
C VAL A 243 -10.16 1.70 26.62
N THR A 244 -9.86 2.77 27.33
CA THR A 244 -9.92 2.87 28.80
C THR A 244 -10.83 4.01 29.20
N MET A 245 -11.46 3.90 30.38
CA MET A 245 -12.28 4.95 30.92
C MET A 245 -11.87 5.28 32.36
N THR A 246 -11.80 6.57 32.67
CA THR A 246 -11.62 7.08 34.03
C THR A 246 -12.76 8.01 34.39
N LYS A 247 -13.17 8.01 35.67
CA LYS A 247 -14.22 8.90 36.19
C LYS A 247 -13.68 9.72 37.36
N SER A 248 -14.00 11.00 37.41
CA SER A 248 -13.68 11.89 38.50
C SER A 248 -14.92 12.70 38.90
N ALA A 249 -14.89 13.26 40.11
CA ALA A 249 -15.92 14.17 40.63
C ALA A 249 -15.25 15.43 41.15
N THR A 250 -15.77 16.58 40.77
CA THR A 250 -15.29 17.91 41.21
C THR A 250 -16.43 18.72 41.75
N VAL A 251 -16.30 19.26 42.98
CA VAL A 251 -17.30 20.20 43.51
C VAL A 251 -17.13 21.54 42.82
N ILE A 252 -18.17 21.97 42.12
CA ILE A 252 -18.18 23.22 41.34
C ILE A 252 -18.57 24.40 42.20
N SER A 253 -19.57 24.22 43.06
CA SER A 253 -20.04 25.26 43.98
C SER A 253 -20.74 24.67 45.20
N ASP A 254 -20.82 25.41 46.28
CA ASP A 254 -21.66 25.08 47.43
C ASP A 254 -22.46 26.31 47.93
N PRO A 255 -23.50 26.09 48.72
CA PRO A 255 -24.37 27.19 49.19
C PRO A 255 -23.70 28.20 50.13
N ILE A 256 -22.54 27.87 50.71
CA ILE A 256 -21.85 28.69 51.70
C ILE A 256 -20.65 29.41 51.10
N ASN A 257 -19.76 28.66 50.43
CA ASN A 257 -18.49 29.18 49.88
C ASN A 257 -18.63 29.60 48.41
N LEU A 258 -19.77 29.30 47.81
CA LEU A 258 -20.04 29.54 46.38
C LEU A 258 -18.98 28.84 45.51
N LEU A 259 -18.18 29.58 44.74
CA LEU A 259 -17.10 29.09 43.88
C LEU A 259 -15.73 29.13 44.55
N LEU A 260 -15.62 29.65 45.79
CA LEU A 260 -14.36 29.81 46.49
C LEU A 260 -14.10 28.64 47.44
N ASN A 261 -13.33 27.66 46.96
CA ASN A 261 -13.01 26.43 47.69
C ASN A 261 -14.28 25.68 48.17
N PRO A 262 -15.19 25.28 47.27
CA PRO A 262 -16.47 24.67 47.59
C PRO A 262 -16.29 23.27 48.20
N HIS A 263 -17.23 22.89 49.07
CA HIS A 263 -17.26 21.61 49.77
C HIS A 263 -18.51 20.79 49.38
N PRO A 264 -18.43 19.44 49.39
CA PRO A 264 -19.56 18.57 49.02
C PRO A 264 -20.59 18.45 50.13
N ILE A 265 -21.26 19.58 50.48
CA ILE A 265 -22.32 19.67 51.47
C ILE A 265 -23.70 19.64 50.79
N PRO A 266 -24.83 19.38 51.49
CA PRO A 266 -26.17 19.48 50.90
C PRO A 266 -26.38 20.79 50.16
N GLY A 267 -26.88 20.72 48.94
CA GLY A 267 -27.02 21.83 48.00
C GLY A 267 -25.79 22.13 47.15
N ALA A 268 -24.66 21.46 47.37
CA ALA A 268 -23.47 21.59 46.51
C ALA A 268 -23.70 21.01 45.12
N VAL A 269 -23.14 21.66 44.10
CA VAL A 269 -23.11 21.17 42.72
C VAL A 269 -21.82 20.45 42.48
N VAL A 270 -21.91 19.18 42.07
CA VAL A 270 -20.78 18.32 41.75
C VAL A 270 -20.80 17.98 40.26
N GLU A 271 -19.69 18.15 39.56
CA GLU A 271 -19.50 17.73 38.19
C GLU A 271 -18.82 16.35 38.16
N TYR A 272 -19.45 15.40 37.51
CA TYR A 272 -18.82 14.13 37.12
C TYR A 272 -18.20 14.27 35.76
N CYS A 273 -16.95 13.85 35.66
CA CYS A 273 -16.17 13.82 34.42
C CYS A 273 -15.76 12.39 34.09
N MET A 274 -16.13 11.93 32.93
CA MET A 274 -15.74 10.61 32.40
C MET A 274 -14.88 10.84 31.17
N ARG A 275 -13.63 10.37 31.26
CA ARG A 275 -12.68 10.43 30.16
C ARG A 275 -12.54 9.06 29.53
N VAL A 276 -12.83 8.96 28.23
CA VAL A 276 -12.63 7.80 27.38
C VAL A 276 -11.36 8.04 26.59
N ALA A 277 -10.34 7.23 26.80
CA ALA A 277 -9.06 7.33 26.10
C ALA A 277 -8.82 6.07 25.26
N ASN A 278 -8.38 6.26 24.04
CA ASN A 278 -7.96 5.19 23.16
C ASN A 278 -6.43 5.20 23.04
N ALA A 279 -5.78 4.24 23.68
CA ALA A 279 -4.32 4.08 23.64
C ALA A 279 -3.85 3.19 22.46
N GLY A 280 -4.78 2.62 21.70
CA GLY A 280 -4.49 1.76 20.55
C GLY A 280 -4.27 2.55 19.25
N PRO A 281 -3.68 1.91 18.23
CA PRO A 281 -3.46 2.51 16.92
C PRO A 281 -4.73 2.56 16.07
N GLY A 282 -5.78 1.80 16.40
CA GLY A 282 -7.06 1.81 15.69
C GLY A 282 -8.05 2.81 16.29
N THR A 283 -9.00 3.29 15.47
CA THR A 283 -10.10 4.14 15.93
C THR A 283 -11.19 3.31 16.60
N ALA A 284 -11.63 3.71 17.79
CA ALA A 284 -12.83 3.17 18.41
C ALA A 284 -14.07 3.92 17.88
N SER A 285 -15.11 3.19 17.49
CA SER A 285 -16.34 3.75 16.92
C SER A 285 -17.58 3.32 17.71
N ASN A 286 -18.67 4.08 17.56
CA ASN A 286 -19.97 3.78 18.17
C ASN A 286 -19.90 3.63 19.69
N ILE A 287 -19.22 4.54 20.37
CA ILE A 287 -19.02 4.48 21.81
C ILE A 287 -20.29 5.02 22.49
N VAL A 288 -20.84 4.19 23.36
CA VAL A 288 -21.97 4.56 24.19
C VAL A 288 -21.54 4.48 25.64
N LEU A 289 -21.69 5.60 26.35
CA LEU A 289 -21.44 5.70 27.77
C LEU A 289 -22.76 5.79 28.53
N THR A 290 -22.85 5.09 29.65
CA THR A 290 -24.00 5.18 30.58
C THR A 290 -23.51 5.36 32.01
N ASP A 291 -24.14 6.26 32.76
CA ASP A 291 -23.79 6.52 34.14
C ASP A 291 -25.05 6.81 34.98
N ALA A 292 -25.26 6.00 35.98
CA ALA A 292 -26.39 6.20 36.89
C ALA A 292 -26.15 7.40 37.81
N VAL A 293 -27.16 8.28 37.97
CA VAL A 293 -27.10 9.36 38.94
C VAL A 293 -27.06 8.76 40.36
N PRO A 294 -26.06 9.12 41.19
CA PRO A 294 -25.89 8.50 42.50
C PRO A 294 -27.09 8.77 43.44
N ALA A 295 -27.35 7.83 44.34
CA ALA A 295 -28.28 8.04 45.43
C ALA A 295 -27.90 9.27 46.26
N ASN A 296 -28.86 9.98 46.82
CA ASN A 296 -28.70 11.24 47.58
C ASN A 296 -28.15 12.41 46.71
N SER A 297 -28.37 12.35 45.42
CA SER A 297 -28.12 13.47 44.51
C SER A 297 -29.24 13.58 43.48
N THR A 298 -29.39 14.79 42.93
CA THR A 298 -30.39 15.11 41.91
C THR A 298 -29.66 15.61 40.67
N PHE A 299 -29.98 15.07 39.49
CA PHE A 299 -29.41 15.51 38.21
C PHE A 299 -29.71 17.01 37.97
N VAL A 300 -28.75 17.75 37.46
CA VAL A 300 -28.92 19.16 37.04
C VAL A 300 -29.26 19.18 35.56
N PRO A 301 -30.50 19.57 35.17
CA PRO A 301 -30.93 19.63 33.78
C PRO A 301 -30.03 20.53 32.91
N GLY A 302 -29.82 20.14 31.65
CA GLY A 302 -28.99 20.87 30.69
C GLY A 302 -27.48 20.88 31.02
N SER A 303 -27.02 19.94 31.85
CA SER A 303 -25.64 19.91 32.29
C SER A 303 -24.78 18.85 31.58
N ILE A 304 -25.38 18.09 30.66
CA ILE A 304 -24.62 17.12 29.85
C ILE A 304 -23.78 17.90 28.85
N ALA A 305 -22.51 17.56 28.75
CA ALA A 305 -21.59 18.10 27.74
C ALA A 305 -20.66 17.01 27.26
N VAL A 306 -20.35 17.03 25.97
CA VAL A 306 -19.48 16.08 25.30
C VAL A 306 -18.42 16.82 24.50
N GLY A 307 -17.17 16.33 24.50
CA GLY A 307 -16.12 16.99 23.73
C GLY A 307 -14.73 16.40 23.93
N THR A 308 -13.73 17.13 23.44
CA THR A 308 -12.33 16.73 23.62
C THR A 308 -11.94 16.83 25.09
N SER A 309 -11.15 15.88 25.58
CA SER A 309 -10.71 15.87 26.98
C SER A 309 -9.94 17.13 27.35
N GLY A 310 -10.31 17.72 28.46
CA GLY A 310 -9.67 18.90 29.03
C GLY A 310 -8.29 18.62 29.60
N ILE A 311 -7.58 19.69 29.87
CA ILE A 311 -6.26 19.74 30.52
C ILE A 311 -6.35 20.58 31.79
N LEU A 312 -5.37 20.43 32.68
CA LEU A 312 -5.25 21.23 33.92
C LEU A 312 -6.50 21.20 34.82
N GLY A 313 -7.18 20.06 34.88
CA GLY A 313 -8.34 19.85 35.74
C GLY A 313 -9.72 20.18 35.12
N ALA A 314 -9.77 20.76 33.93
CA ALA A 314 -11.00 20.88 33.18
C ALA A 314 -11.42 19.52 32.60
N CYS A 315 -12.72 19.17 32.64
CA CYS A 315 -13.21 17.93 32.02
C CYS A 315 -13.17 18.00 30.51
N ILE A 316 -13.68 19.06 29.94
CA ILE A 316 -13.81 19.27 28.49
C ILE A 316 -13.05 20.53 28.10
N LEU A 317 -12.28 20.47 27.01
CA LEU A 317 -11.57 21.61 26.44
C LEU A 317 -12.40 22.29 25.34
N LEU A 318 -12.88 21.50 24.41
CA LEU A 318 -13.74 21.91 23.31
C LEU A 318 -14.88 20.89 23.21
N GLY A 319 -16.13 21.37 23.31
CA GLY A 319 -17.26 20.46 23.28
C GLY A 319 -18.57 21.21 23.11
N THR A 320 -19.63 20.42 22.95
CA THR A 320 -21.04 20.87 22.88
C THR A 320 -21.76 20.52 24.16
N SER A 321 -22.73 21.37 24.51
CA SER A 321 -23.71 21.04 25.54
C SER A 321 -24.85 20.30 24.84
N GLU A 322 -25.20 19.17 25.40
CA GLU A 322 -26.33 18.35 24.97
C GLU A 322 -27.55 18.69 25.80
N ASP A 323 -28.75 18.57 25.27
CA ASP A 323 -29.95 18.59 26.08
C ASP A 323 -30.14 17.24 26.80
N ASP A 324 -31.24 17.10 27.55
CA ASP A 324 -31.47 15.91 28.37
C ASP A 324 -32.30 14.85 27.64
N ASN A 325 -32.51 14.98 26.34
CA ASN A 325 -33.34 14.08 25.55
C ASN A 325 -32.62 13.72 24.21
N ASN A 326 -33.14 12.75 23.47
CA ASN A 326 -32.57 12.34 22.16
C ASN A 326 -33.29 13.01 20.98
N THR A 327 -33.81 14.22 21.14
CA THR A 327 -34.56 14.94 20.10
C THR A 327 -34.27 16.43 20.20
N GLY A 328 -33.91 17.05 19.10
CA GLY A 328 -33.67 18.51 19.10
C GLY A 328 -32.64 18.92 18.05
N GLY A 329 -32.24 20.18 18.17
CA GLY A 329 -31.25 20.76 17.25
C GLY A 329 -29.80 20.36 17.56
N ASP A 330 -29.52 19.98 18.78
CA ASP A 330 -28.24 19.49 19.26
C ASP A 330 -27.90 18.07 18.77
N GLU A 331 -28.91 17.26 18.44
CA GLU A 331 -28.74 15.97 17.79
C GLU A 331 -28.28 16.07 16.32
N THR A 332 -28.03 17.26 15.83
CA THR A 332 -27.53 17.47 14.45
C THR A 332 -26.01 17.45 14.35
N ASP A 333 -25.31 17.47 15.49
CA ASP A 333 -23.85 17.32 15.51
C ASP A 333 -23.43 15.83 15.61
N LEU A 334 -22.16 15.59 15.97
CA LEU A 334 -21.60 14.23 16.04
C LEU A 334 -21.77 13.58 17.42
N TYR A 335 -22.31 14.28 18.40
CA TYR A 335 -22.47 13.83 19.77
C TYR A 335 -23.94 13.65 20.11
N GLY A 336 -24.20 13.06 21.25
CA GLY A 336 -25.53 12.96 21.76
C GLY A 336 -25.51 12.75 23.27
N GLY A 337 -26.51 13.34 23.96
CA GLY A 337 -26.68 13.23 25.41
C GLY A 337 -28.13 13.02 25.77
N SER A 338 -28.43 12.27 26.84
CA SER A 338 -29.79 12.14 27.36
C SER A 338 -29.79 11.71 28.81
N PHE A 339 -30.89 11.99 29.49
CA PHE A 339 -31.17 11.57 30.86
C PHE A 339 -32.56 10.93 30.94
N ASP A 340 -32.66 9.67 31.35
CA ASP A 340 -33.94 8.94 31.43
C ASP A 340 -34.67 9.06 32.76
N GLY A 341 -34.20 9.92 33.65
CA GLY A 341 -34.69 10.07 35.02
C GLY A 341 -33.84 9.35 36.06
N THR A 342 -32.96 8.47 35.68
CA THR A 342 -32.06 7.71 36.53
C THR A 342 -30.63 7.62 36.02
N THR A 343 -30.45 7.60 34.72
CA THR A 343 -29.18 7.33 34.05
C THR A 343 -28.88 8.38 32.98
N VAL A 344 -27.70 8.94 33.01
CA VAL A 344 -27.14 9.74 31.92
C VAL A 344 -26.59 8.82 30.87
N ARG A 345 -26.90 9.05 29.61
CA ARG A 345 -26.34 8.38 28.44
C ARG A 345 -25.69 9.41 27.54
N ALA A 346 -24.53 9.10 27.03
CA ALA A 346 -23.87 9.90 26.00
C ALA A 346 -23.30 9.01 24.88
N THR A 347 -23.27 9.55 23.66
CA THR A 347 -22.77 8.88 22.49
C THR A 347 -21.59 9.65 21.88
N LEU A 348 -20.57 8.92 21.52
CA LEU A 348 -19.39 9.42 20.81
C LEU A 348 -19.26 8.64 19.50
N PRO A 349 -19.23 9.29 18.33
CA PRO A 349 -19.10 8.58 17.07
C PRO A 349 -17.78 7.86 16.97
N THR A 350 -16.70 8.53 17.37
CA THR A 350 -15.35 7.98 17.32
C THR A 350 -14.44 8.54 18.41
N VAL A 351 -13.49 7.71 18.87
CA VAL A 351 -12.27 8.16 19.55
C VAL A 351 -11.07 7.68 18.75
N SER A 352 -10.42 8.59 18.05
CA SER A 352 -9.29 8.30 17.17
C SER A 352 -8.12 7.69 17.93
N ALA A 353 -7.20 7.05 17.21
CA ALA A 353 -5.97 6.50 17.75
C ALA A 353 -5.23 7.53 18.60
N LEU A 354 -4.77 7.13 19.78
CA LEU A 354 -3.96 7.93 20.71
C LEU A 354 -4.60 9.25 21.15
N THR A 355 -5.96 9.33 21.11
CA THR A 355 -6.72 10.50 21.56
C THR A 355 -7.64 10.17 22.73
N SER A 356 -8.28 11.19 23.28
CA SER A 356 -9.33 11.01 24.30
C SER A 356 -10.43 12.04 24.16
N MET A 357 -11.65 11.60 24.53
CA MET A 357 -12.87 12.39 24.62
C MET A 357 -13.38 12.36 26.03
N SER A 358 -14.11 13.39 26.44
CA SER A 358 -14.72 13.46 27.76
C SER A 358 -16.19 13.80 27.70
N ILE A 359 -16.89 13.28 28.68
CA ILE A 359 -18.31 13.57 28.95
C ILE A 359 -18.41 14.12 30.36
N ALA A 360 -19.14 15.17 30.53
CA ALA A 360 -19.47 15.77 31.85
C ALA A 360 -20.96 15.84 32.06
N PHE A 361 -21.40 15.70 33.31
CA PHE A 361 -22.72 16.09 33.77
C PHE A 361 -22.66 16.52 35.23
N ARG A 362 -23.69 17.23 35.70
CA ARG A 362 -23.74 17.76 37.06
C ARG A 362 -24.88 17.18 37.85
N VAL A 363 -24.65 17.08 39.16
CA VAL A 363 -25.66 16.74 40.15
C VAL A 363 -25.63 17.72 41.31
N THR A 364 -26.77 17.90 41.99
CA THR A 364 -26.86 18.60 43.27
C THR A 364 -26.92 17.58 44.39
N VAL A 365 -26.11 17.71 45.43
CA VAL A 365 -26.16 16.89 46.66
C VAL A 365 -27.44 17.22 47.43
N ASN A 366 -28.22 16.18 47.79
CA ASN A 366 -29.49 16.34 48.51
C ASN A 366 -29.28 16.63 49.99
#